data_2ffb26c31047a003c9c3342013f5517f
#
_entry.id   2ffb26c31047a003c9c3342013f5517f
#
_cell.length_a   1.000
_cell.length_b   1.000
_cell.length_c   1.000
_cell.angle_alpha   90.00
_cell.angle_beta   90.00
_cell.angle_gamma   90.00
#
_symmetry.space_group_name_H-M   'P 1'
#
loop_
_entity.id
_entity.type
_entity.pdbx_description
1 polymer ?
#
loop_
_entity_poly.entity_id
_entity_poly.type
_entity_poly.pdbx_seq_one_letter_code
_entity_poly.pdbx_strand_id
1 'polypeptide(L)'
;FFYQPANRGILQPIIPLGVQIENRWYLVKAYVDSGADYSVFKPEIAREAELNYRAGRRTNLQVGNGVLMPVYLHNLEIQLGRERFTCPIGFSHRLGVSFNVLGKQGIFDRFKICFLESQGIISFES
;
A
#
# COMPACT_ATOMS: atom_id res chain seq x y z
N PHE A 1 -6.99 -10.96 -8.61
CA PHE A 1 -6.53 -11.46 -7.31
C PHE A 1 -7.70 -11.89 -6.44
N PHE A 2 -7.54 -12.99 -5.74
CA PHE A 2 -8.51 -13.40 -4.76
C PHE A 2 -8.32 -12.62 -3.46
N TYR A 3 -9.43 -12.30 -2.80
CA TYR A 3 -9.40 -11.76 -1.46
C TYR A 3 -8.67 -12.72 -0.52
N GLN A 4 -8.02 -12.18 0.49
CA GLN A 4 -7.28 -12.98 1.47
C GLN A 4 -7.88 -12.81 2.86
N PRO A 5 -7.77 -13.83 3.72
CA PRO A 5 -8.26 -13.70 5.08
C PRO A 5 -7.46 -12.65 5.84
N ALA A 6 -8.20 -11.81 6.52
CA ALA A 6 -7.66 -10.83 7.45
C ALA A 6 -7.85 -11.35 8.88
N ASN A 7 -7.76 -10.44 9.85
CA ASN A 7 -8.05 -10.76 11.24
C ASN A 7 -9.44 -11.40 11.34
N ARG A 8 -9.57 -12.46 12.13
CA ARG A 8 -10.82 -13.24 12.33
C ARG A 8 -11.27 -14.01 11.09
N GLY A 9 -10.40 -14.23 10.11
CA GLY A 9 -10.72 -15.03 8.94
C GLY A 9 -11.67 -14.40 7.94
N ILE A 10 -12.04 -13.14 8.10
CA ILE A 10 -12.89 -12.42 7.14
C ILE A 10 -12.07 -12.12 5.89
N LEU A 11 -12.62 -12.45 4.72
CA LEU A 11 -11.96 -12.17 3.46
C LEU A 11 -11.97 -10.68 3.15
N GLN A 12 -10.81 -10.15 2.78
CA GLN A 12 -10.60 -8.73 2.51
C GLN A 12 -9.82 -8.55 1.21
N PRO A 13 -9.95 -7.38 0.55
CA PRO A 13 -9.19 -7.09 -0.68
C PRO A 13 -7.72 -6.78 -0.38
N ILE A 14 -7.01 -7.78 0.10
CA ILE A 14 -5.58 -7.74 0.38
C ILE A 14 -4.87 -8.48 -0.73
N ILE A 15 -3.89 -7.84 -1.36
CA ILE A 15 -3.18 -8.41 -2.49
C ILE A 15 -1.68 -8.45 -2.23
N PRO A 16 -0.98 -9.42 -2.84
CA PRO A 16 0.48 -9.42 -2.83
C PRO A 16 1.01 -8.49 -3.92
N LEU A 17 2.11 -7.82 -3.64
CA LEU A 17 2.82 -7.02 -4.62
C LEU A 17 4.31 -7.01 -4.29
N GLY A 18 5.12 -6.70 -5.30
CA GLY A 18 6.55 -6.51 -5.11
C GLY A 18 6.86 -5.03 -4.92
N VAL A 19 7.81 -4.73 -4.04
CA VAL A 19 8.35 -3.40 -3.88
C VAL A 19 9.87 -3.48 -3.90
N GLN A 20 10.51 -2.60 -4.69
CA GLN A 20 11.95 -2.51 -4.74
C GLN A 20 12.43 -1.42 -3.79
N ILE A 21 13.26 -1.80 -2.83
CA ILE A 21 13.86 -0.89 -1.87
C ILE A 21 15.35 -1.20 -1.82
N GLU A 22 16.20 -0.18 -2.02
CA GLU A 22 17.64 -0.33 -1.98
C GLU A 22 18.13 -1.46 -2.89
N ASN A 23 17.62 -1.50 -4.12
CA ASN A 23 17.96 -2.45 -5.17
C ASN A 23 17.56 -3.91 -4.89
N ARG A 24 16.71 -4.14 -3.92
CA ARG A 24 16.17 -5.48 -3.62
C ARG A 24 14.65 -5.48 -3.72
N TRP A 25 14.12 -6.60 -4.19
CA TRP A 25 12.68 -6.79 -4.26
C TRP A 25 12.18 -7.50 -3.02
N TYR A 26 11.08 -6.97 -2.48
CA TYR A 26 10.39 -7.54 -1.32
C TYR A 26 8.95 -7.83 -1.71
N LEU A 27 8.45 -8.97 -1.23
CA LEU A 27 7.04 -9.30 -1.39
C LEU A 27 6.29 -8.78 -0.16
N VAL A 28 5.26 -7.97 -0.41
CA VAL A 28 4.43 -7.42 0.67
C VAL A 28 2.98 -7.68 0.34
N LYS A 29 2.13 -7.61 1.36
CA LYS A 29 0.69 -7.67 1.21
C LYS A 29 0.10 -6.34 1.61
N ALA A 30 -0.89 -5.87 0.87
CA ALA A 30 -1.50 -4.57 1.12
C ALA A 30 -2.99 -4.62 0.89
N TYR A 31 -3.71 -3.89 1.73
CA TYR A 31 -5.15 -3.68 1.62
C TYR A 31 -5.42 -2.62 0.55
N VAL A 32 -6.31 -2.92 -0.39
CA VAL A 32 -6.67 -1.98 -1.46
C VAL A 32 -7.81 -1.09 -0.95
N ASP A 33 -7.51 0.19 -0.72
CA ASP A 33 -8.40 1.12 -0.01
C ASP A 33 -8.61 2.40 -0.82
N SER A 34 -9.79 2.53 -1.42
CA SER A 34 -10.16 3.71 -2.20
C SER A 34 -10.30 4.98 -1.34
N GLY A 35 -10.39 4.83 -0.03
CA GLY A 35 -10.47 5.96 0.90
C GLY A 35 -9.12 6.56 1.27
N ALA A 36 -8.01 5.90 0.93
CA ALA A 36 -6.68 6.40 1.23
C ALA A 36 -6.15 7.27 0.08
N ASP A 37 -5.62 8.44 0.40
CA ASP A 37 -5.06 9.33 -0.62
C ASP A 37 -3.72 8.81 -1.14
N TYR A 38 -2.90 8.24 -0.26
CA TYR A 38 -1.59 7.68 -0.59
C TYR A 38 -1.54 6.23 -0.20
N SER A 39 -0.65 5.49 -0.86
CA SER A 39 -0.26 4.17 -0.37
C SER A 39 0.66 4.36 0.82
N VAL A 40 0.40 3.65 1.91
CA VAL A 40 1.17 3.77 3.15
C VAL A 40 1.56 2.38 3.63
N PHE A 41 2.85 2.20 3.86
CA PHE A 41 3.40 0.94 4.35
C PHE A 41 3.85 1.10 5.78
N LYS A 42 3.78 0.01 6.50
CA LYS A 42 4.34 -0.09 7.86
C LYS A 42 5.86 0.00 7.77
N PRO A 43 6.51 0.57 8.78
CA PRO A 43 7.97 0.82 8.70
C PRO A 43 8.82 -0.44 8.77
N GLU A 44 8.26 -1.59 9.14
CA GLU A 44 9.01 -2.84 9.27
C GLU A 44 9.75 -3.21 7.99
N ILE A 45 9.10 -3.05 6.83
CA ILE A 45 9.74 -3.38 5.56
C ILE A 45 10.89 -2.42 5.24
N ALA A 46 10.76 -1.15 5.60
CA ALA A 46 11.83 -0.18 5.43
C ALA A 46 13.03 -0.52 6.32
N ARG A 47 12.78 -0.93 7.55
CA ARG A 47 13.84 -1.34 8.48
C ARG A 47 14.55 -2.58 7.98
N GLU A 48 13.81 -3.57 7.50
CA GLU A 48 14.39 -4.79 6.94
C GLU A 48 15.28 -4.48 5.74
N ALA A 49 14.86 -3.53 4.90
CA ALA A 49 15.62 -3.10 3.72
C ALA A 49 16.71 -2.08 4.04
N GLU A 50 16.87 -1.70 5.31
CA GLU A 50 17.84 -0.70 5.76
C GLU A 50 17.61 0.68 5.12
N LEU A 51 16.34 1.00 4.82
CA LEU A 51 15.96 2.30 4.30
C LEU A 51 15.68 3.25 5.46
N ASN A 52 16.36 4.40 5.46
CA ASN A 52 15.98 5.48 6.36
C ASN A 52 14.71 6.14 5.82
N TYR A 53 13.54 5.62 6.21
CA TYR A 53 12.29 6.08 5.63
C TYR A 53 11.98 7.54 6.00
N ARG A 54 12.50 8.03 7.11
CA ARG A 54 12.29 9.42 7.53
C ARG A 54 13.06 10.43 6.68
N ALA A 55 13.98 9.97 5.82
CA ALA A 55 14.64 10.84 4.85
C ALA A 55 13.74 11.19 3.65
N GLY A 56 12.59 10.55 3.52
CA GLY A 56 11.63 10.86 2.47
C GLY A 56 10.91 12.19 2.70
N ARG A 57 10.12 12.60 1.72
CA ARG A 57 9.36 13.84 1.80
C ARG A 57 8.22 13.67 2.80
N ARG A 58 8.25 14.46 3.86
CA ARG A 58 7.22 14.42 4.89
C ARG A 58 5.94 15.10 4.42
N THR A 59 4.80 14.43 4.63
CA THR A 59 3.49 15.04 4.48
C THR A 59 2.59 14.53 5.61
N ASN A 60 1.47 15.21 5.82
CA ASN A 60 0.51 14.80 6.83
C ASN A 60 -0.75 14.29 6.13
N LEU A 61 -1.21 13.12 6.54
CA LEU A 61 -2.48 12.57 6.08
C LEU A 61 -3.52 12.72 7.17
N GLN A 62 -4.72 13.14 6.78
CA GLN A 62 -5.85 13.17 7.69
C GLN A 62 -6.45 11.76 7.74
N VAL A 63 -6.48 11.21 8.94
CA VAL A 63 -7.11 9.90 9.19
C VAL A 63 -8.45 10.13 9.88
N GLY A 64 -9.18 9.07 10.16
CA GLY A 64 -10.48 9.16 10.83
C GLY A 64 -10.44 10.10 12.04
N ASN A 65 -11.51 10.73 12.39
CA ASN A 65 -11.67 11.74 13.45
C ASN A 65 -10.82 13.02 13.29
N GLY A 66 -10.26 13.28 12.11
CA GLY A 66 -9.54 14.52 11.82
C GLY A 66 -8.10 14.59 12.34
N VAL A 67 -7.58 13.52 12.92
CA VAL A 67 -6.19 13.49 13.38
C VAL A 67 -5.24 13.44 12.19
N LEU A 68 -4.15 14.21 12.25
CA LEU A 68 -3.12 14.20 11.22
C LEU A 68 -2.07 13.15 11.55
N MET A 69 -1.72 12.35 10.54
CA MET A 69 -0.70 11.31 10.64
C MET A 69 0.48 11.69 9.75
N PRO A 70 1.70 11.84 10.31
CA PRO A 70 2.86 12.11 9.48
C PRO A 70 3.25 10.86 8.68
N VAL A 71 3.50 11.05 7.40
CA VAL A 71 4.05 10.01 6.53
C VAL A 71 5.24 10.55 5.77
N TYR A 72 6.14 9.66 5.40
CA TYR A 72 7.36 9.99 4.66
C TYR A 72 7.30 9.30 3.31
N LEU A 73 7.22 10.09 2.24
CA LEU A 73 6.99 9.60 0.88
C LEU A 73 8.31 9.29 0.18
N HIS A 74 8.35 8.13 -0.44
CA HIS A 74 9.43 7.69 -1.32
C HIS A 74 8.82 7.20 -2.62
N ASN A 75 9.47 7.54 -3.72
CA ASN A 75 9.08 6.99 -5.02
C ASN A 75 9.78 5.65 -5.20
N LEU A 76 9.01 4.58 -5.19
CA LEU A 76 9.54 3.23 -5.25
C LEU A 76 9.00 2.49 -6.47
N GLU A 77 9.80 1.58 -7.01
CA GLU A 77 9.32 0.68 -8.04
C GLU A 77 8.42 -0.38 -7.42
N ILE A 78 7.25 -0.55 -8.04
CA ILE A 78 6.24 -1.53 -7.62
C ILE A 78 6.04 -2.52 -8.75
N GLN A 79 5.84 -3.77 -8.40
CA GLN A 79 5.35 -4.77 -9.33
C GLN A 79 4.00 -5.30 -8.86
N LEU A 80 2.97 -5.03 -9.65
CA LEU A 80 1.62 -5.48 -9.40
C LEU A 80 1.20 -6.39 -10.57
N GLY A 81 1.11 -7.69 -10.30
CA GLY A 81 0.92 -8.66 -11.36
C GLY A 81 2.08 -8.60 -12.34
N ARG A 82 1.78 -8.27 -13.59
CA ARG A 82 2.81 -8.14 -14.65
C ARG A 82 3.29 -6.71 -14.87
N GLU A 83 2.67 -5.76 -14.19
CA GLU A 83 2.97 -4.34 -14.38
C GLU A 83 4.06 -3.89 -13.41
N ARG A 84 5.03 -3.13 -13.92
CA ARG A 84 6.04 -2.44 -13.11
C ARG A 84 5.92 -0.95 -13.32
N PHE A 85 5.95 -0.19 -12.25
CA PHE A 85 5.81 1.26 -12.31
C PHE A 85 6.33 1.89 -11.04
N THR A 86 6.60 3.18 -11.11
CA THR A 86 7.00 3.96 -9.94
C THR A 86 5.74 4.48 -9.24
N CYS A 87 5.72 4.36 -7.93
CA CYS A 87 4.59 4.76 -7.11
C CYS A 87 5.08 5.44 -5.85
N PRO A 88 4.45 6.55 -5.44
CA PRO A 88 4.78 7.15 -4.15
C PRO A 88 4.24 6.26 -3.02
N ILE A 89 5.13 5.86 -2.14
CA ILE A 89 4.81 5.04 -0.97
C ILE A 89 5.19 5.81 0.27
N GLY A 90 4.22 6.00 1.16
CA GLY A 90 4.47 6.62 2.45
C GLY A 90 4.79 5.58 3.50
N PHE A 91 5.69 5.92 4.40
CA PHE A 91 5.98 5.10 5.57
C PHE A 91 5.55 5.86 6.82
N SER A 92 4.84 5.18 7.70
CA SER A 92 4.43 5.78 8.96
C SER A 92 4.43 4.73 10.06
N HIS A 93 5.02 5.07 11.18
CA HIS A 93 4.97 4.22 12.38
C HIS A 93 3.63 4.29 13.10
N ARG A 94 2.76 5.21 12.68
CA ARG A 94 1.44 5.41 13.29
C ARG A 94 0.30 4.79 12.49
N LEU A 95 0.63 3.96 11.49
CA LEU A 95 -0.40 3.27 10.70
C LEU A 95 -1.22 2.38 11.64
N GLY A 96 -2.47 2.76 11.86
CA GLY A 96 -3.35 2.14 12.85
C GLY A 96 -4.02 0.85 12.40
N VAL A 97 -3.65 0.33 11.22
CA VAL A 97 -4.19 -0.91 10.69
C VAL A 97 -3.11 -1.98 10.65
N SER A 98 -3.53 -3.23 10.60
CA SER A 98 -2.60 -4.38 10.60
C SER A 98 -1.92 -4.59 9.26
N PHE A 99 -2.28 -3.83 8.23
CA PHE A 99 -1.85 -4.04 6.85
C PHE A 99 -1.20 -2.80 6.28
N ASN A 100 -0.34 -3.02 5.29
CA ASN A 100 0.01 -1.95 4.36
C ASN A 100 -1.24 -1.59 3.54
N VAL A 101 -1.31 -0.36 3.06
CA VAL A 101 -2.49 0.16 2.35
C VAL A 101 -2.06 0.68 0.99
N LEU A 102 -2.84 0.34 -0.05
CA LEU A 102 -2.72 0.93 -1.37
C LEU A 102 -3.82 1.96 -1.57
N GLY A 103 -3.45 3.17 -1.94
CA GLY A 103 -4.36 4.29 -2.05
C GLY A 103 -4.45 4.88 -3.45
N LYS A 104 -4.99 6.09 -3.54
CA LYS A 104 -5.31 6.71 -4.82
C LYS A 104 -4.07 7.05 -5.64
N GLN A 105 -3.10 7.73 -5.04
CA GLN A 105 -1.91 8.19 -5.76
C GLN A 105 -1.04 7.01 -6.18
N GLY A 106 -0.86 6.85 -7.49
CA GLY A 106 -0.03 5.82 -8.07
C GLY A 106 -0.71 4.47 -8.29
N ILE A 107 -1.86 4.20 -7.67
CA ILE A 107 -2.59 2.95 -7.81
C ILE A 107 -3.96 3.18 -8.45
N PHE A 108 -4.88 3.84 -7.74
CA PHE A 108 -6.23 4.08 -8.28
C PHE A 108 -6.23 5.06 -9.46
N ASP A 109 -5.26 5.95 -9.53
CA ASP A 109 -5.13 6.86 -10.68
C ASP A 109 -4.50 6.20 -11.90
N ARG A 110 -3.93 5.00 -11.74
CA ARG A 110 -3.28 4.24 -12.82
C ARG A 110 -4.16 3.12 -13.36
N PHE A 111 -4.92 2.46 -12.49
CA PHE A 111 -5.68 1.26 -12.82
C PHE A 111 -7.18 1.49 -12.65
N LYS A 112 -7.95 0.86 -13.54
CA LYS A 112 -9.36 0.62 -13.26
C LYS A 112 -9.41 -0.55 -12.28
N ILE A 113 -10.01 -0.34 -11.11
CA ILE A 113 -10.05 -1.35 -10.05
C ILE A 113 -11.50 -1.75 -9.81
N CYS A 114 -11.76 -3.04 -9.91
CA CYS A 114 -13.09 -3.59 -9.68
C CYS A 114 -13.07 -4.52 -8.48
N PHE A 115 -13.96 -4.24 -7.54
CA PHE A 115 -14.18 -5.08 -6.37
C PHE A 115 -15.39 -5.97 -6.63
N LEU A 116 -15.16 -7.26 -6.75
CA LEU A 116 -16.21 -8.26 -6.95
C LEU A 116 -16.45 -8.95 -5.62
N GLU A 117 -17.09 -8.24 -4.72
CA GLU A 117 -17.24 -8.63 -3.34
C GLU A 117 -17.90 -10.00 -3.19
N SER A 118 -18.96 -10.26 -3.96
CA SER A 118 -19.68 -11.53 -3.90
C SER A 118 -18.84 -12.73 -4.32
N GLN A 119 -17.79 -12.50 -5.08
CA GLN A 119 -16.88 -13.54 -5.56
C GLN A 119 -15.55 -13.55 -4.82
N GLY A 120 -15.31 -12.56 -3.96
CA GLY A 120 -14.03 -12.43 -3.26
C GLY A 120 -12.86 -12.18 -4.20
N ILE A 121 -13.08 -11.38 -5.25
CA ILE A 121 -12.07 -11.11 -6.28
C ILE A 121 -11.92 -9.61 -6.45
N ILE A 122 -10.68 -9.17 -6.65
CA ILE A 122 -10.37 -7.80 -7.06
C ILE A 122 -9.57 -7.85 -8.35
N SER A 123 -9.94 -7.02 -9.32
CA SER A 123 -9.25 -6.96 -10.60
C SER A 123 -8.68 -5.57 -10.87
N PHE A 124 -7.55 -5.55 -11.58
CA PHE A 124 -6.86 -4.34 -11.98
C PHE A 124 -6.71 -4.35 -13.49
N GLU A 125 -7.14 -3.27 -14.14
CA GLU A 125 -6.96 -3.06 -15.58
C GLU A 125 -6.17 -1.77 -15.80
N SER A 126 -5.12 -1.85 -16.58
CA SER A 126 -4.31 -0.67 -16.94
C SER A 126 -4.93 0.16 -18.05
#